data_021a980c5f7a275be682ad7de311216c
#
_entry.id   021a980c5f7a275be682ad7de311216c
#
_cell.length_a   1.000
_cell.length_b   1.000
_cell.length_c   1.000
_cell.angle_alpha   90.00
_cell.angle_beta   90.00
_cell.angle_gamma   90.00
#
_symmetry.space_group_name_H-M   'P 1'
#
loop_
_entity.id
_entity.type
_entity.pdbx_description
1 polymer ?
#
loop_
_entity_poly.entity_id
_entity_poly.type
_entity_poly.pdbx_seq_one_letter_code
_entity_poly.pdbx_strand_id
1 'polypeptide(L)'
;MWQDYELEILYQDKYLVAVNKPSGMLVHKSLIDAKEIYFAMKMLSEQIGQWVYPIHRLDKPTSGVLLFALDKETAARMGEQFSQHTIEKKYIAIVRGYIEEVGFIDYALSVKLDKIADKNANKDKVAQDAQTHYKRLSTVELAQAVGRYEKTRYSLVELSPRTGRKHQLRRHMKHLSHHILGDTKYGRGEHNTMVRKYYNCHRLMLHAISLEFKHPYTDSKTKVKAPYDITWENFLVLFPASASFDLVDT
;
A
#
# COMPACT_ATOMS: atom_id res chain seq x y z
N MET A 1 -2.57 5.76 20.58
CA MET A 1 -2.76 6.31 19.23
C MET A 1 -4.04 5.79 18.57
N TRP A 2 -4.45 4.52 18.78
CA TRP A 2 -5.59 3.91 18.09
C TRP A 2 -6.79 3.61 19.01
N GLN A 3 -6.80 4.01 20.28
CA GLN A 3 -7.78 3.59 21.30
C GLN A 3 -9.22 4.02 20.93
N ASP A 4 -9.39 5.23 20.43
CA ASP A 4 -10.70 5.78 20.06
C ASP A 4 -10.78 6.07 18.54
N TYR A 5 -9.97 5.36 17.77
CA TYR A 5 -9.90 5.55 16.33
C TYR A 5 -10.92 4.63 15.63
N GLU A 6 -11.84 5.22 14.90
CA GLU A 6 -12.75 4.50 14.00
C GLU A 6 -12.17 4.42 12.60
N LEU A 7 -12.27 3.23 12.00
CA LEU A 7 -11.87 3.02 10.61
C LEU A 7 -12.92 3.63 9.68
N GLU A 8 -12.48 4.47 8.76
CA GLU A 8 -13.32 5.01 7.69
C GLU A 8 -13.79 3.88 6.78
N ILE A 9 -15.11 3.62 6.75
CA ILE A 9 -15.74 2.63 5.89
C ILE A 9 -15.93 3.25 4.50
N LEU A 10 -15.29 2.65 3.49
CA LEU A 10 -15.33 3.09 2.09
C LEU A 10 -16.43 2.39 1.28
N TYR A 11 -16.77 1.16 1.69
CA TYR A 11 -17.80 0.34 1.08
C TYR A 11 -18.30 -0.68 2.09
N GLN A 12 -19.59 -0.94 2.12
CA GLN A 12 -20.17 -2.00 2.92
C GLN A 12 -21.45 -2.51 2.27
N ASP A 13 -21.60 -3.83 2.22
CA ASP A 13 -22.85 -4.49 1.88
C ASP A 13 -23.09 -5.70 2.82
N LYS A 14 -23.94 -6.63 2.43
CA LYS A 14 -24.26 -7.84 3.22
C LYS A 14 -23.06 -8.79 3.35
N TYR A 15 -22.05 -8.71 2.47
CA TYR A 15 -21.01 -9.72 2.28
C TYR A 15 -19.61 -9.18 2.49
N LEU A 16 -19.41 -7.91 2.18
CA LEU A 16 -18.08 -7.28 2.12
C LEU A 16 -18.06 -5.95 2.87
N VAL A 17 -16.94 -5.61 3.44
CA VAL A 17 -16.65 -4.28 3.96
C VAL A 17 -15.23 -3.87 3.58
N ALA A 18 -15.07 -2.66 3.07
CA ALA A 18 -13.77 -2.07 2.77
C ALA A 18 -13.53 -0.82 3.62
N VAL A 19 -12.31 -0.65 4.11
CA VAL A 19 -11.93 0.48 4.93
C VAL A 19 -10.70 1.21 4.38
N ASN A 20 -10.56 2.48 4.71
CA ASN A 20 -9.32 3.23 4.53
C ASN A 20 -8.36 2.92 5.68
N LYS A 21 -7.46 1.98 5.48
CA LYS A 21 -6.46 1.63 6.49
C LYS A 21 -5.44 2.75 6.66
N PRO A 22 -5.27 3.34 7.86
CA PRO A 22 -4.24 4.32 8.08
C PRO A 22 -2.83 3.71 8.01
N SER A 23 -1.83 4.56 7.69
CA SER A 23 -0.42 4.16 7.79
C SER A 23 -0.04 3.84 9.24
N GLY A 24 0.79 2.83 9.45
CA GLY A 24 1.24 2.43 10.78
C GLY A 24 0.37 1.39 11.48
N MET A 25 -0.84 1.11 10.98
CA MET A 25 -1.73 0.09 11.53
C MET A 25 -1.49 -1.28 10.91
N LEU A 26 -1.45 -2.34 11.74
CA LEU A 26 -1.43 -3.73 11.28
C LEU A 26 -2.80 -4.16 10.74
N VAL A 27 -2.83 -5.13 9.82
CA VAL A 27 -4.09 -5.74 9.36
C VAL A 27 -4.63 -6.74 10.39
N HIS A 28 -3.75 -7.60 10.92
CA HIS A 28 -4.06 -8.63 11.92
C HIS A 28 -2.93 -8.76 12.92
N LYS A 29 -3.18 -9.45 14.04
CA LYS A 29 -2.16 -9.71 15.07
C LYS A 29 -0.93 -10.37 14.45
N SER A 30 0.26 -9.91 14.83
CA SER A 30 1.52 -10.41 14.32
C SER A 30 2.42 -10.81 15.48
N LEU A 31 3.12 -11.94 15.34
CA LEU A 31 4.14 -12.37 16.31
C LEU A 31 5.34 -11.41 16.37
N ILE A 32 5.59 -10.67 15.30
CA ILE A 32 6.69 -9.70 15.20
C ILE A 32 6.37 -8.44 16.01
N ASP A 33 5.11 -7.98 15.94
CA ASP A 33 4.59 -6.83 16.67
C ASP A 33 3.66 -7.31 17.81
N ALA A 34 4.09 -8.28 18.62
CA ALA A 34 3.25 -8.97 19.61
C ALA A 34 2.64 -8.03 20.67
N LYS A 35 3.26 -6.86 20.90
CA LYS A 35 2.78 -5.81 21.81
C LYS A 35 1.68 -4.95 21.21
N GLU A 36 1.48 -5.00 19.89
CA GLU A 36 0.43 -4.24 19.23
C GLU A 36 -0.93 -4.88 19.49
N ILE A 37 -1.79 -4.15 20.16
CA ILE A 37 -3.15 -4.61 20.52
C ILE A 37 -4.22 -4.08 19.56
N TYR A 38 -3.89 -3.03 18.79
CA TYR A 38 -4.77 -2.40 17.80
C TYR A 38 -4.36 -2.83 16.39
N PHE A 39 -5.27 -3.49 15.69
CA PHE A 39 -5.11 -3.89 14.29
C PHE A 39 -6.46 -3.85 13.56
N ALA A 40 -6.44 -3.56 12.29
CA ALA A 40 -7.64 -3.25 11.50
C ALA A 40 -8.76 -4.30 11.63
N MET A 41 -8.42 -5.59 11.58
CA MET A 41 -9.41 -6.67 11.69
C MET A 41 -10.17 -6.63 13.03
N LYS A 42 -9.47 -6.44 14.16
CA LYS A 42 -10.10 -6.37 15.49
C LYS A 42 -10.96 -5.11 15.61
N MET A 43 -10.38 -3.95 15.28
CA MET A 43 -11.06 -2.66 15.41
C MET A 43 -12.32 -2.61 14.55
N LEU A 44 -12.23 -3.07 13.30
CA LEU A 44 -13.38 -3.13 12.41
C LEU A 44 -14.45 -4.10 12.94
N SER A 45 -14.05 -5.29 13.44
CA SER A 45 -15.01 -6.25 14.03
C SER A 45 -15.74 -5.65 15.21
N GLU A 46 -15.07 -4.91 16.08
CA GLU A 46 -15.66 -4.19 17.23
C GLU A 46 -16.58 -3.05 16.75
N GLN A 47 -16.15 -2.27 15.76
CA GLN A 47 -16.87 -1.13 15.22
C GLN A 47 -18.22 -1.53 14.58
N ILE A 48 -18.24 -2.63 13.81
CA ILE A 48 -19.47 -3.07 13.13
C ILE A 48 -20.27 -4.15 13.90
N GLY A 49 -19.76 -4.59 15.07
CA GLY A 49 -20.40 -5.61 15.89
C GLY A 49 -20.41 -7.01 15.26
N GLN A 50 -19.53 -7.28 14.29
CA GLN A 50 -19.47 -8.54 13.56
C GLN A 50 -18.03 -8.93 13.24
N TRP A 51 -17.70 -10.23 13.31
CA TRP A 51 -16.39 -10.72 12.92
C TRP A 51 -16.12 -10.54 11.43
N VAL A 52 -14.91 -10.08 11.08
CA VAL A 52 -14.48 -9.89 9.69
C VAL A 52 -13.30 -10.79 9.33
N TYR A 53 -13.22 -11.17 8.06
CA TYR A 53 -12.19 -12.05 7.51
C TYR A 53 -11.33 -11.27 6.51
N PRO A 54 -10.02 -11.11 6.75
CA PRO A 54 -9.16 -10.38 5.82
C PRO A 54 -8.99 -11.17 4.51
N ILE A 55 -9.35 -10.57 3.39
CA ILE A 55 -9.23 -11.17 2.05
C ILE A 55 -7.81 -10.98 1.51
N HIS A 56 -7.24 -9.82 1.77
CA HIS A 56 -5.87 -9.47 1.43
C HIS A 56 -5.21 -8.67 2.55
N ARG A 57 -3.98 -8.26 2.33
CA ARG A 57 -3.25 -7.50 3.35
C ARG A 57 -2.47 -6.35 2.74
N LEU A 58 -2.34 -5.29 3.50
CA LEU A 58 -1.38 -4.21 3.28
C LEU A 58 -0.25 -4.31 4.31
N ASP A 59 0.95 -3.86 3.94
CA ASP A 59 2.04 -3.71 4.89
C ASP A 59 1.65 -2.72 6.00
N LYS A 60 2.19 -2.86 7.21
CA LYS A 60 1.94 -1.94 8.34
C LYS A 60 2.06 -0.46 7.94
N PRO A 61 3.13 -0.01 7.24
CA PRO A 61 3.28 1.39 6.85
C PRO A 61 2.47 1.82 5.60
N THR A 62 1.84 0.91 4.88
CA THR A 62 1.02 1.22 3.69
C THR A 62 -0.39 1.59 4.12
N SER A 63 -0.95 2.66 3.57
CA SER A 63 -2.33 3.09 3.78
C SER A 63 -3.24 2.76 2.59
N GLY A 64 -4.56 2.98 2.75
CA GLY A 64 -5.54 2.89 1.68
C GLY A 64 -6.48 1.70 1.77
N VAL A 65 -7.10 1.34 0.65
CA VAL A 65 -8.18 0.34 0.56
C VAL A 65 -7.75 -1.01 1.12
N LEU A 66 -8.47 -1.47 2.13
CA LEU A 66 -8.34 -2.80 2.72
C LEU A 66 -9.71 -3.45 2.79
N LEU A 67 -9.87 -4.61 2.11
CA LEU A 67 -11.14 -5.32 1.95
C LEU A 67 -11.21 -6.53 2.89
N PHE A 68 -12.35 -6.69 3.53
CA PHE A 68 -12.72 -7.83 4.38
C PHE A 68 -14.01 -8.46 3.90
N ALA A 69 -14.15 -9.75 4.16
CA ALA A 69 -15.42 -10.46 4.04
C ALA A 69 -16.12 -10.54 5.41
N LEU A 70 -17.44 -10.60 5.39
CA LEU A 70 -18.28 -10.71 6.58
C LEU A 70 -18.56 -12.17 6.98
N ASP A 71 -18.24 -13.12 6.09
CA ASP A 71 -18.33 -14.55 6.34
C ASP A 71 -17.21 -15.34 5.63
N LYS A 72 -17.04 -16.62 6.01
CA LYS A 72 -15.98 -17.48 5.48
C LYS A 72 -16.15 -17.85 4.02
N GLU A 73 -17.40 -18.03 3.56
CA GLU A 73 -17.68 -18.39 2.17
C GLU A 73 -17.31 -17.23 1.24
N THR A 74 -17.73 -16.02 1.60
CA THR A 74 -17.33 -14.79 0.89
C THR A 74 -15.84 -14.62 0.85
N ALA A 75 -15.14 -14.88 1.98
CA ALA A 75 -13.67 -14.82 2.03
C ALA A 75 -13.03 -15.83 1.07
N ALA A 76 -13.56 -17.05 0.96
CA ALA A 76 -13.06 -18.07 0.03
C ALA A 76 -13.25 -17.66 -1.43
N ARG A 77 -14.47 -17.19 -1.81
CA ARG A 77 -14.79 -16.72 -3.17
C ARG A 77 -13.89 -15.55 -3.60
N MET A 78 -13.68 -14.59 -2.70
CA MET A 78 -12.78 -13.46 -2.97
C MET A 78 -11.31 -13.89 -3.00
N GLY A 79 -10.90 -14.83 -2.14
CA GLY A 79 -9.58 -15.43 -2.13
C GLY A 79 -9.24 -16.10 -3.48
N GLU A 80 -10.20 -16.73 -4.13
CA GLU A 80 -10.05 -17.29 -5.47
C GLU A 80 -9.75 -16.20 -6.51
N GLN A 81 -10.49 -15.08 -6.53
CA GLN A 81 -10.21 -13.96 -7.42
C GLN A 81 -8.80 -13.38 -7.21
N PHE A 82 -8.33 -13.29 -5.95
CA PHE A 82 -6.95 -12.87 -5.66
C PHE A 82 -5.92 -13.88 -6.20
N SER A 83 -6.18 -15.18 -6.08
CA SER A 83 -5.28 -16.24 -6.56
C SER A 83 -5.20 -16.29 -8.09
N GLN A 84 -6.32 -16.02 -8.76
CA GLN A 84 -6.44 -15.95 -10.23
C GLN A 84 -5.94 -14.61 -10.80
N HIS A 85 -5.53 -13.65 -9.95
CA HIS A 85 -5.08 -12.32 -10.34
C HIS A 85 -6.11 -11.50 -11.14
N THR A 86 -7.40 -11.72 -10.93
CA THR A 86 -8.49 -11.00 -11.61
C THR A 86 -8.85 -9.67 -10.95
N ILE A 87 -8.30 -9.40 -9.76
CA ILE A 87 -8.54 -8.16 -9.01
C ILE A 87 -7.53 -7.09 -9.44
N GLU A 88 -8.05 -5.94 -9.87
CA GLU A 88 -7.23 -4.78 -10.19
C GLU A 88 -6.88 -4.00 -8.92
N LYS A 89 -5.60 -3.75 -8.72
CA LYS A 89 -5.06 -3.01 -7.57
C LYS A 89 -4.27 -1.82 -8.08
N LYS A 90 -4.62 -0.62 -7.64
CA LYS A 90 -3.85 0.57 -7.95
C LYS A 90 -3.31 1.20 -6.69
N TYR A 91 -2.03 1.56 -6.74
CA TYR A 91 -1.32 2.25 -5.67
C TYR A 91 -0.72 3.53 -6.22
N ILE A 92 -0.61 4.52 -5.36
CA ILE A 92 0.17 5.73 -5.62
C ILE A 92 1.40 5.71 -4.72
N ALA A 93 2.54 6.07 -5.29
CA ALA A 93 3.80 6.19 -4.56
C ALA A 93 4.56 7.46 -4.96
N ILE A 94 5.31 8.04 -4.00
CA ILE A 94 6.32 9.04 -4.31
C ILE A 94 7.67 8.34 -4.24
N VAL A 95 8.39 8.36 -5.36
CA VAL A 95 9.68 7.68 -5.50
C VAL A 95 10.81 8.67 -5.77
N ARG A 96 12.02 8.33 -5.34
CA ARG A 96 13.23 9.11 -5.56
C ARG A 96 13.62 9.13 -7.04
N GLY A 97 14.00 10.31 -7.53
CA GLY A 97 14.49 10.54 -8.90
C GLY A 97 13.37 10.62 -9.93
N TYR A 98 13.74 10.84 -11.17
CA TYR A 98 12.85 10.83 -12.30
C TYR A 98 12.84 9.42 -12.91
N ILE A 99 11.77 8.67 -12.67
CA ILE A 99 11.56 7.34 -13.28
C ILE A 99 11.03 7.53 -14.70
N GLU A 100 11.24 6.53 -15.55
CA GLU A 100 10.64 6.49 -16.89
C GLU A 100 9.12 6.65 -16.86
N GLU A 101 8.53 7.12 -17.95
CA GLU A 101 7.11 7.48 -18.01
C GLU A 101 6.20 6.28 -17.76
N VAL A 102 6.52 5.14 -18.36
CA VAL A 102 5.82 3.87 -18.17
C VAL A 102 6.81 2.73 -18.12
N GLY A 103 6.47 1.66 -17.41
CA GLY A 103 7.30 0.48 -17.41
C GLY A 103 6.62 -0.74 -16.80
N PHE A 104 7.25 -1.88 -17.03
CA PHE A 104 6.85 -3.16 -16.50
C PHE A 104 8.03 -3.81 -15.79
N ILE A 105 7.82 -4.18 -14.54
CA ILE A 105 8.83 -4.85 -13.72
C ILE A 105 8.44 -6.30 -13.62
N ASP A 106 9.20 -7.18 -14.26
CA ASP A 106 9.16 -8.63 -14.11
C ASP A 106 10.42 -9.07 -13.37
N TYR A 107 10.35 -9.08 -12.05
CA TYR A 107 11.49 -9.36 -11.21
C TYR A 107 11.09 -10.24 -10.03
N ALA A 108 11.47 -11.51 -10.08
CA ALA A 108 11.15 -12.49 -9.06
C ALA A 108 11.70 -12.10 -7.69
N LEU A 109 10.90 -12.29 -6.66
CA LEU A 109 11.23 -11.86 -5.31
C LEU A 109 11.52 -13.07 -4.40
N SER A 110 12.74 -13.13 -3.86
CA SER A 110 13.11 -14.12 -2.85
C SER A 110 12.17 -14.03 -1.64
N VAL A 111 11.78 -15.19 -1.11
CA VAL A 111 10.96 -15.25 0.11
C VAL A 111 11.79 -14.76 1.28
N LYS A 112 11.45 -13.59 1.82
CA LYS A 112 12.09 -13.07 3.04
C LYS A 112 11.37 -13.67 4.24
N LEU A 113 11.98 -14.71 4.81
CA LEU A 113 11.55 -15.28 6.07
C LEU A 113 11.83 -14.28 7.21
N ASP A 114 10.87 -14.18 8.10
CA ASP A 114 11.04 -13.43 9.34
C ASP A 114 11.56 -14.36 10.42
N LYS A 115 12.67 -13.99 11.09
CA LYS A 115 13.34 -14.82 12.09
C LYS A 115 12.42 -15.26 13.24
N ILE A 116 11.38 -14.49 13.53
CA ILE A 116 10.45 -14.75 14.63
C ILE A 116 9.21 -15.51 14.16
N ALA A 117 8.57 -15.02 13.07
CA ALA A 117 7.32 -15.59 12.58
C ALA A 117 7.51 -16.87 11.75
N ASP A 118 8.66 -17.02 11.10
CA ASP A 118 8.93 -18.08 10.13
C ASP A 118 10.00 -19.08 10.64
N LYS A 119 10.09 -19.29 11.96
CA LYS A 119 11.13 -20.17 12.58
C LYS A 119 11.19 -21.56 11.97
N ASN A 120 10.03 -22.11 11.58
CA ASN A 120 9.88 -23.46 11.02
C ASN A 120 9.71 -23.46 9.49
N ALA A 121 9.85 -22.32 8.82
CA ALA A 121 9.66 -22.24 7.38
C ALA A 121 10.91 -22.75 6.65
N ASN A 122 10.69 -23.51 5.57
CA ASN A 122 11.77 -23.98 4.70
C ASN A 122 12.58 -22.77 4.18
N LYS A 123 13.89 -22.78 4.42
CA LYS A 123 14.83 -21.72 4.06
C LYS A 123 15.16 -21.70 2.55
N ASP A 124 14.92 -22.81 1.86
CA ASP A 124 15.27 -23.01 0.45
C ASP A 124 14.13 -22.62 -0.50
N LYS A 125 13.24 -21.70 -0.08
CA LYS A 125 12.17 -21.22 -0.96
C LYS A 125 12.75 -20.45 -2.14
N VAL A 126 12.51 -20.97 -3.33
CA VAL A 126 12.82 -20.33 -4.61
C VAL A 126 12.18 -18.94 -4.69
N ALA A 127 12.83 -18.01 -5.39
CA ALA A 127 12.23 -16.72 -5.69
C ALA A 127 10.89 -16.91 -6.40
N GLN A 128 9.90 -16.11 -6.01
CA GLN A 128 8.54 -16.18 -6.56
C GLN A 128 8.35 -15.07 -7.59
N ASP A 129 7.72 -15.41 -8.71
CA ASP A 129 7.38 -14.44 -9.75
C ASP A 129 6.62 -13.26 -9.15
N ALA A 130 7.04 -12.07 -9.57
CA ALA A 130 6.47 -10.83 -9.11
C ALA A 130 6.46 -9.82 -10.25
N GLN A 131 5.28 -9.29 -10.57
CA GLN A 131 5.05 -8.44 -11.73
C GLN A 131 4.31 -7.16 -11.31
N THR A 132 4.80 -6.02 -11.79
CA THR A 132 4.22 -4.70 -11.51
C THR A 132 4.32 -3.80 -12.73
N HIS A 133 3.20 -3.26 -13.20
CA HIS A 133 3.19 -2.12 -14.12
C HIS A 133 3.32 -0.83 -13.34
N TYR A 134 3.96 0.16 -13.92
CA TYR A 134 3.98 1.51 -13.36
C TYR A 134 3.79 2.58 -14.44
N LYS A 135 3.23 3.72 -14.02
CA LYS A 135 3.08 4.92 -14.83
C LYS A 135 3.50 6.12 -13.98
N ARG A 136 4.46 6.91 -14.47
CA ARG A 136 4.81 8.20 -13.88
C ARG A 136 3.67 9.20 -14.17
N LEU A 137 3.13 9.78 -13.12
CA LEU A 137 2.04 10.75 -13.20
C LEU A 137 2.59 12.18 -13.26
N SER A 138 3.64 12.48 -12.48
CA SER A 138 4.26 13.79 -12.40
C SER A 138 5.67 13.72 -11.84
N THR A 139 6.42 14.82 -11.93
CA THR A 139 7.75 14.98 -11.34
C THR A 139 7.87 16.30 -10.61
N VAL A 140 8.74 16.35 -9.59
CA VAL A 140 9.07 17.57 -8.86
C VAL A 140 10.57 17.63 -8.57
N GLU A 141 11.13 18.83 -8.62
CA GLU A 141 12.46 19.15 -8.11
C GLU A 141 12.30 20.09 -6.90
N LEU A 142 12.87 19.70 -5.77
CA LEU A 142 12.81 20.45 -4.52
C LEU A 142 14.16 21.10 -4.22
N ALA A 143 14.16 22.32 -3.72
CA ALA A 143 15.35 23.12 -3.40
C ALA A 143 16.02 22.68 -2.08
N GLN A 144 15.91 21.41 -1.69
CA GLN A 144 16.54 20.84 -0.50
C GLN A 144 17.70 19.96 -0.90
N ALA A 145 18.88 20.23 -0.33
CA ALA A 145 20.08 19.44 -0.56
C ALA A 145 20.01 18.08 0.16
N VAL A 146 20.48 17.03 -0.52
CA VAL A 146 20.67 15.70 0.07
C VAL A 146 21.98 15.11 -0.43
N GLY A 147 22.90 14.82 0.50
CA GLY A 147 24.25 14.36 0.16
C GLY A 147 25.01 15.41 -0.66
N ARG A 148 25.51 15.02 -1.84
CA ARG A 148 26.26 15.91 -2.73
C ARG A 148 25.39 16.74 -3.70
N TYR A 149 24.07 16.54 -3.66
CA TYR A 149 23.16 17.20 -4.59
C TYR A 149 22.48 18.37 -3.88
N GLU A 150 22.52 19.55 -4.50
CA GLU A 150 21.89 20.77 -3.99
C GLU A 150 20.36 20.72 -4.05
N LYS A 151 19.82 19.89 -4.93
CA LYS A 151 18.39 19.71 -5.14
C LYS A 151 18.01 18.24 -5.13
N THR A 152 16.76 17.94 -4.77
CA THR A 152 16.21 16.59 -4.80
C THR A 152 15.10 16.46 -5.82
N ARG A 153 15.01 15.26 -6.41
CA ARG A 153 14.05 14.96 -7.47
C ARG A 153 13.17 13.79 -7.07
N TYR A 154 11.89 13.93 -7.33
CA TYR A 154 10.92 12.88 -7.04
C TYR A 154 9.95 12.71 -8.20
N SER A 155 9.41 11.51 -8.33
CA SER A 155 8.31 11.19 -9.24
C SER A 155 7.12 10.70 -8.43
N LEU A 156 5.93 11.13 -8.83
CA LEU A 156 4.66 10.57 -8.42
C LEU A 156 4.31 9.45 -9.41
N VAL A 157 4.01 8.26 -8.90
CA VAL A 157 3.89 7.05 -9.72
C VAL A 157 2.65 6.27 -9.35
N GLU A 158 1.84 5.90 -10.34
CA GLU A 158 0.83 4.84 -10.20
C GLU A 158 1.53 3.48 -10.36
N LEU A 159 1.23 2.55 -9.45
CA LEU A 159 1.73 1.19 -9.44
C LEU A 159 0.57 0.21 -9.51
N SER A 160 0.59 -0.70 -10.49
CA SER A 160 -0.44 -1.71 -10.72
C SER A 160 0.17 -3.12 -10.64
N PRO A 161 0.24 -3.72 -9.43
CA PRO A 161 0.82 -5.05 -9.25
C PRO A 161 -0.13 -6.15 -9.74
N ARG A 162 0.34 -7.03 -10.62
CA ARG A 162 -0.37 -8.26 -11.02
C ARG A 162 -0.33 -9.31 -9.91
N THR A 163 0.79 -9.46 -9.26
CA THR A 163 1.03 -10.38 -8.14
C THR A 163 0.95 -9.66 -6.79
N GLY A 164 1.06 -10.39 -5.66
CA GLY A 164 0.95 -9.83 -4.31
C GLY A 164 2.00 -10.36 -3.35
N ARG A 165 3.32 -10.28 -3.68
CA ARG A 165 4.39 -10.79 -2.81
C ARG A 165 4.71 -9.82 -1.67
N LYS A 166 5.25 -10.34 -0.56
CA LYS A 166 5.63 -9.55 0.62
C LYS A 166 6.50 -8.36 0.24
N HIS A 167 6.03 -7.15 0.54
CA HIS A 167 6.67 -5.86 0.23
C HIS A 167 6.98 -5.67 -1.28
N GLN A 168 6.19 -6.24 -2.18
CA GLN A 168 6.50 -6.28 -3.62
C GLN A 168 6.82 -4.90 -4.20
N LEU A 169 5.91 -3.94 -4.09
CA LEU A 169 6.07 -2.60 -4.67
C LEU A 169 7.32 -1.89 -4.13
N ARG A 170 7.57 -1.99 -2.82
CA ARG A 170 8.73 -1.41 -2.16
C ARG A 170 10.06 -2.02 -2.67
N ARG A 171 10.06 -3.33 -2.92
CA ARG A 171 11.23 -4.07 -3.42
C ARG A 171 11.45 -3.82 -4.92
N HIS A 172 10.38 -3.74 -5.72
CA HIS A 172 10.43 -3.40 -7.13
C HIS A 172 10.96 -1.99 -7.35
N MET A 173 10.44 -0.99 -6.61
CA MET A 173 10.96 0.37 -6.70
C MET A 173 12.42 0.48 -6.25
N LYS A 174 12.83 -0.29 -5.21
CA LYS A 174 14.25 -0.41 -4.85
C LYS A 174 15.08 -1.04 -5.98
N HIS A 175 14.58 -2.08 -6.64
CA HIS A 175 15.27 -2.74 -7.75
C HIS A 175 15.59 -1.78 -8.89
N LEU A 176 14.65 -0.89 -9.23
CA LEU A 176 14.86 0.19 -10.19
C LEU A 176 15.69 1.37 -9.66
N SER A 177 16.19 1.31 -8.42
CA SER A 177 16.87 2.43 -7.74
C SER A 177 15.98 3.66 -7.49
N HIS A 178 14.66 3.54 -7.68
CA HIS A 178 13.64 4.55 -7.39
C HIS A 178 12.95 4.25 -6.07
N HIS A 179 13.69 4.39 -4.97
CA HIS A 179 13.20 4.06 -3.64
C HIS A 179 11.97 4.89 -3.24
N ILE A 180 10.96 4.24 -2.66
CA ILE A 180 9.77 4.93 -2.15
C ILE A 180 10.17 5.82 -0.96
N LEU A 181 9.66 7.04 -0.96
CA LEU A 181 9.91 8.03 0.08
C LEU A 181 9.31 7.59 1.41
N GLY A 182 10.04 7.81 2.51
CA GLY A 182 9.60 7.38 3.85
C GLY A 182 9.77 5.88 4.13
N ASP A 183 10.26 5.08 3.17
CA ASP A 183 10.53 3.66 3.41
C ASP A 183 11.76 3.46 4.29
N THR A 184 11.57 3.01 5.54
CA THR A 184 12.64 2.77 6.51
C THR A 184 13.39 1.46 6.28
N LYS A 185 12.81 0.53 5.50
CA LYS A 185 13.40 -0.80 5.25
C LYS A 185 14.11 -0.90 3.90
N TYR A 186 13.55 -0.27 2.88
CA TYR A 186 14.04 -0.35 1.51
C TYR A 186 14.39 1.01 0.91
N GLY A 187 14.17 2.10 1.66
CA GLY A 187 14.38 3.47 1.23
C GLY A 187 15.82 3.97 1.44
N ARG A 188 15.97 5.27 1.29
CA ARG A 188 17.24 6.01 1.50
C ARG A 188 17.11 6.92 2.71
N GLY A 189 17.93 6.67 3.73
CA GLY A 189 17.85 7.36 5.02
C GLY A 189 17.98 8.87 4.92
N GLU A 190 18.87 9.36 4.07
CA GLU A 190 19.13 10.79 3.86
C GLU A 190 17.88 11.51 3.34
N HIS A 191 17.19 10.91 2.36
CA HIS A 191 15.94 11.44 1.82
C HIS A 191 14.83 11.40 2.86
N ASN A 192 14.73 10.31 3.63
CA ASN A 192 13.72 10.20 4.71
C ASN A 192 13.95 11.24 5.80
N THR A 193 15.21 11.55 6.14
CA THR A 193 15.55 12.60 7.11
C THR A 193 15.16 13.98 6.58
N MET A 194 15.46 14.26 5.31
CA MET A 194 15.14 15.52 4.67
C MET A 194 13.61 15.76 4.68
N VAL A 195 12.80 14.78 4.26
CA VAL A 195 11.33 14.99 4.21
C VAL A 195 10.69 15.05 5.59
N ARG A 196 11.25 14.40 6.60
CA ARG A 196 10.82 14.62 8.00
C ARG A 196 11.06 16.05 8.43
N LYS A 197 12.25 16.58 8.16
CA LYS A 197 12.68 17.91 8.59
C LYS A 197 11.88 19.04 7.92
N TYR A 198 11.68 18.96 6.61
CA TYR A 198 11.14 20.07 5.81
C TYR A 198 9.65 19.91 5.45
N TYR A 199 9.12 18.69 5.46
CA TYR A 199 7.76 18.38 5.01
C TYR A 199 6.93 17.62 6.04
N ASN A 200 7.46 17.44 7.27
CA ASN A 200 6.80 16.70 8.37
C ASN A 200 6.30 15.29 7.94
N CYS A 201 7.01 14.65 7.00
CA CYS A 201 6.63 13.33 6.50
C CYS A 201 7.30 12.23 7.32
N HIS A 202 6.54 11.58 8.18
CA HIS A 202 7.02 10.52 9.07
C HIS A 202 6.53 9.12 8.66
N ARG A 203 6.01 8.96 7.45
CA ARG A 203 5.40 7.71 6.97
C ARG A 203 5.93 7.29 5.61
N LEU A 204 5.66 6.03 5.24
CA LEU A 204 5.86 5.52 3.88
C LEU A 204 4.87 6.21 2.92
N MET A 205 5.37 6.79 1.84
CA MET A 205 4.57 7.39 0.78
C MET A 205 4.17 6.32 -0.26
N LEU A 206 3.37 5.36 0.21
CA LEU A 206 2.71 4.30 -0.57
C LEU A 206 1.28 4.14 -0.09
N HIS A 207 0.32 4.30 -1.00
CA HIS A 207 -1.10 4.30 -0.71
C HIS A 207 -1.86 3.43 -1.70
N ALA A 208 -2.69 2.50 -1.23
CA ALA A 208 -3.60 1.69 -2.04
C ALA A 208 -4.82 2.54 -2.41
N ILE A 209 -4.73 3.26 -3.55
CA ILE A 209 -5.74 4.24 -3.95
C ILE A 209 -7.05 3.59 -4.40
N SER A 210 -7.00 2.41 -5.03
CA SER A 210 -8.21 1.70 -5.42
C SER A 210 -8.04 0.20 -5.53
N LEU A 211 -9.15 -0.47 -5.33
CA LEU A 211 -9.34 -1.90 -5.52
C LEU A 211 -10.59 -2.12 -6.38
N GLU A 212 -10.47 -2.90 -7.46
CA GLU A 212 -11.58 -3.22 -8.35
C GLU A 212 -11.68 -4.74 -8.51
N PHE A 213 -12.87 -5.28 -8.28
CA PHE A 213 -13.15 -6.71 -8.27
C PHE A 213 -14.56 -7.01 -8.79
N LYS A 214 -14.82 -8.26 -9.12
CA LYS A 214 -16.15 -8.77 -9.44
C LYS A 214 -16.83 -9.16 -8.13
N HIS A 215 -18.01 -8.60 -7.86
CA HIS A 215 -18.73 -8.90 -6.62
C HIS A 215 -19.12 -10.39 -6.59
N PRO A 216 -18.82 -11.12 -5.47
CA PRO A 216 -18.86 -12.60 -5.46
C PRO A 216 -20.27 -13.22 -5.59
N TYR A 217 -21.33 -12.42 -5.51
CA TYR A 217 -22.72 -12.89 -5.61
C TYR A 217 -23.54 -12.20 -6.70
N THR A 218 -23.25 -10.95 -7.01
CA THR A 218 -24.00 -10.18 -8.02
C THR A 218 -23.30 -10.13 -9.36
N ASP A 219 -22.03 -10.57 -9.42
CA ASP A 219 -21.17 -10.49 -10.60
C ASP A 219 -20.91 -9.07 -11.11
N SER A 220 -21.39 -8.05 -10.42
CA SER A 220 -21.16 -6.65 -10.77
C SER A 220 -19.71 -6.24 -10.55
N LYS A 221 -19.20 -5.39 -11.42
CA LYS A 221 -17.87 -4.78 -11.28
C LYS A 221 -17.95 -3.72 -10.17
N THR A 222 -17.25 -3.94 -9.09
CA THR A 222 -17.22 -3.06 -7.91
C THR A 222 -15.85 -2.43 -7.79
N LYS A 223 -15.80 -1.10 -7.70
CA LYS A 223 -14.57 -0.33 -7.51
C LYS A 223 -14.66 0.46 -6.21
N VAL A 224 -13.70 0.25 -5.32
CA VAL A 224 -13.57 0.99 -4.07
C VAL A 224 -12.35 1.90 -4.18
N LYS A 225 -12.50 3.17 -3.78
CA LYS A 225 -11.41 4.15 -3.73
C LYS A 225 -11.18 4.58 -2.29
N ALA A 226 -9.94 4.91 -1.93
CA ALA A 226 -9.58 5.48 -0.63
C ALA A 226 -9.09 6.93 -0.81
N PRO A 227 -9.60 7.89 -0.02
CA PRO A 227 -9.11 9.24 -0.02
C PRO A 227 -7.69 9.32 0.55
N TYR A 228 -6.99 10.39 0.21
CA TYR A 228 -5.69 10.71 0.77
C TYR A 228 -5.82 11.24 2.21
N ASP A 229 -4.80 11.02 3.03
CA ASP A 229 -4.65 11.72 4.29
C ASP A 229 -3.88 13.05 4.10
N ILE A 230 -3.91 13.90 5.13
CA ILE A 230 -3.28 15.23 5.09
C ILE A 230 -1.79 15.19 4.72
N THR A 231 -1.06 14.12 5.04
CA THR A 231 0.34 13.98 4.64
C THR A 231 0.47 13.85 3.13
N TRP A 232 -0.41 13.06 2.50
CA TRP A 232 -0.48 12.93 1.06
C TRP A 232 -0.88 14.23 0.39
N GLU A 233 -1.93 14.91 0.87
CA GLU A 233 -2.39 16.19 0.33
C GLU A 233 -1.27 17.23 0.35
N ASN A 234 -0.55 17.36 1.47
CA ASN A 234 0.60 18.26 1.60
C ASN A 234 1.75 17.96 0.63
N PHE A 235 1.91 16.69 0.22
CA PHE A 235 2.91 16.31 -0.77
C PHE A 235 2.43 16.50 -2.20
N LEU A 236 1.16 16.23 -2.49
CA LEU A 236 0.59 16.33 -3.84
C LEU A 236 0.64 17.76 -4.37
N VAL A 237 0.46 18.77 -3.51
CA VAL A 237 0.57 20.18 -3.90
C VAL A 237 1.96 20.62 -4.36
N LEU A 238 3.00 19.82 -4.08
CA LEU A 238 4.37 20.08 -4.55
C LEU A 238 4.55 19.69 -6.03
N PHE A 239 3.67 18.86 -6.57
CA PHE A 239 3.72 18.44 -7.96
C PHE A 239 2.92 19.41 -8.83
N PRO A 240 3.35 19.67 -10.08
CA PRO A 240 2.62 20.55 -11.00
C PRO A 240 1.17 20.09 -11.20
N ALA A 241 0.22 21.01 -11.21
CA ALA A 241 -1.22 20.76 -11.35
C ALA A 241 -1.63 20.14 -12.72
N SER A 242 -0.72 20.03 -13.67
CA SER A 242 -0.94 19.35 -14.96
C SER A 242 -1.09 17.82 -14.84
N ALA A 243 -0.75 17.25 -13.69
CA ALA A 243 -1.15 15.91 -13.35
C ALA A 243 -2.62 15.98 -12.91
N SER A 244 -3.55 15.74 -13.85
CA SER A 244 -4.96 15.50 -13.51
C SER A 244 -5.01 14.25 -12.65
N PHE A 245 -4.79 14.47 -11.35
CA PHE A 245 -5.21 13.48 -10.37
C PHE A 245 -6.72 13.55 -10.40
N ASP A 246 -7.41 12.50 -10.83
CA ASP A 246 -8.77 12.28 -10.41
C ASP A 246 -8.74 12.15 -8.89
N LEU A 247 -8.55 13.30 -8.23
CA LEU A 247 -8.84 13.50 -6.83
C LEU A 247 -10.30 13.10 -6.73
N VAL A 248 -10.53 11.91 -6.26
CA VAL A 248 -11.81 11.32 -5.86
C VAL A 248 -12.98 12.22 -6.28
N ASP A 249 -13.63 11.91 -7.41
CA ASP A 249 -14.99 12.35 -7.62
C ASP A 249 -15.77 11.87 -6.40
N THR A 250 -16.13 12.82 -5.53
CA THR A 250 -16.92 12.65 -4.31
C THR A 250 -18.26 12.03 -4.61
#